data_6e367c67fa6b97e3275fa0c81a96029e
#
_entry.id   6e367c67fa6b97e3275fa0c81a96029e
#
_cell.length_a   1.000
_cell.length_b   1.000
_cell.length_c   1.000
_cell.angle_alpha   90.00
_cell.angle_beta   90.00
_cell.angle_gamma   90.00
#
_symmetry.space_group_name_H-M   'P 1'
#
loop_
_entity.id
_entity.type
_entity.pdbx_description
1 polymer ?
#
loop_
_entity_poly.entity_id
_entity_poly.type
_entity_poly.pdbx_seq_one_letter_code
_entity_poly.pdbx_strand_id
1 'polypeptide(L)'
;MHSRCLFLAALICSLSLRAEIKAPQPEFKEYLVAPVRVHLLVTKGELNLTTTLEEKDITRIFEKVNRIWGHAGIHLPVEQLIKEPAENPNAYRQNYQSRNLRWLLALRPKTSRADSWFHVYYLKRFGVNGVYIGRNGMFVKDTARLRGVKDGMDEPIPRVTAHELGHAFTLKHRQSVTNLMASGTSGWTLNEAEIKQARTAAGKIKWISPAGEILKEADALHKQGKKKEAAALYRRIAGIPLHCPETARAKKRADR
;
A
#
# COMPACT_ATOMS: atom_id res chain seq x y z
N MET A 1 -35.97 -60.52 18.09
CA MET A 1 -35.81 -59.85 16.77
C MET A 1 -35.53 -58.40 17.05
N HIS A 2 -34.25 -57.97 16.96
CA HIS A 2 -33.82 -56.58 17.25
C HIS A 2 -33.45 -55.93 15.96
N SER A 3 -34.26 -54.95 15.53
CA SER A 3 -34.01 -54.12 14.36
C SER A 3 -33.11 -52.97 14.77
N ARG A 4 -31.88 -52.88 14.21
CA ARG A 4 -30.96 -51.76 14.38
C ARG A 4 -31.18 -50.76 13.25
N CYS A 5 -31.74 -49.60 13.57
CA CYS A 5 -31.74 -48.45 12.68
C CYS A 5 -30.34 -47.79 12.68
N LEU A 6 -29.65 -47.83 11.55
CA LEU A 6 -28.45 -47.03 11.29
C LEU A 6 -28.87 -45.63 10.86
N PHE A 7 -28.58 -44.63 11.66
CA PHE A 7 -28.65 -43.22 11.26
C PHE A 7 -27.35 -42.84 10.52
N LEU A 8 -27.47 -42.60 9.23
CA LEU A 8 -26.39 -42.05 8.41
C LEU A 8 -26.46 -40.53 8.53
N ALA A 9 -25.56 -39.93 9.32
CA ALA A 9 -25.41 -38.47 9.40
C ALA A 9 -24.60 -38.00 8.20
N ALA A 10 -25.28 -37.41 7.22
CA ALA A 10 -24.64 -36.73 6.08
C ALA A 10 -24.07 -35.38 6.55
N LEU A 11 -22.74 -35.31 6.66
CA LEU A 11 -22.00 -34.10 6.94
C LEU A 11 -21.97 -33.24 5.66
N ILE A 12 -22.90 -32.30 5.54
CA ILE A 12 -22.89 -31.31 4.45
C ILE A 12 -21.83 -30.28 4.77
N CYS A 13 -20.64 -30.45 4.18
CA CYS A 13 -19.58 -29.46 4.20
C CYS A 13 -19.97 -28.32 3.25
N SER A 14 -20.59 -27.26 3.79
CA SER A 14 -20.90 -26.06 3.04
C SER A 14 -19.60 -25.29 2.76
N LEU A 15 -18.98 -25.57 1.63
CA LEU A 15 -17.96 -24.72 1.02
C LEU A 15 -18.63 -23.40 0.63
N SER A 16 -18.56 -22.40 1.50
CA SER A 16 -18.88 -21.03 1.14
C SER A 16 -17.85 -20.56 0.09
N LEU A 17 -18.16 -20.74 -1.19
CA LEU A 17 -17.49 -19.97 -2.25
C LEU A 17 -17.77 -18.50 -1.97
N ARG A 18 -16.84 -17.81 -1.34
CA ARG A 18 -16.79 -16.34 -1.40
C ARG A 18 -16.59 -15.99 -2.87
N ALA A 19 -17.65 -15.53 -3.52
CA ALA A 19 -17.57 -14.92 -4.83
C ALA A 19 -16.59 -13.75 -4.73
N GLU A 20 -15.40 -13.90 -5.28
CA GLU A 20 -14.46 -12.80 -5.49
C GLU A 20 -15.18 -11.80 -6.38
N ILE A 21 -15.54 -10.63 -5.83
CA ILE A 21 -16.13 -9.54 -6.59
C ILE A 21 -15.05 -9.11 -7.59
N LYS A 22 -15.16 -9.59 -8.81
CA LYS A 22 -14.40 -9.08 -9.96
C LYS A 22 -14.93 -7.68 -10.24
N ALA A 23 -14.40 -6.67 -9.55
CA ALA A 23 -14.59 -5.31 -10.01
C ALA A 23 -14.05 -5.20 -11.44
N PRO A 24 -14.80 -4.58 -12.38
CA PRO A 24 -14.32 -4.36 -13.73
C PRO A 24 -12.99 -3.59 -13.62
N GLN A 25 -11.92 -4.19 -14.09
CA GLN A 25 -10.59 -3.58 -14.04
C GLN A 25 -10.49 -2.62 -15.21
N PRO A 26 -10.33 -1.30 -14.99
CA PRO A 26 -10.09 -0.39 -16.08
C PRO A 26 -8.80 -0.78 -16.78
N GLU A 27 -8.85 -0.98 -18.10
CA GLU A 27 -7.68 -1.24 -18.91
C GLU A 27 -6.90 0.07 -19.10
N PHE A 28 -5.79 0.19 -18.43
CA PHE A 28 -4.84 1.26 -18.70
C PHE A 28 -3.82 0.79 -19.72
N LYS A 29 -3.65 1.56 -20.80
CA LYS A 29 -2.58 1.32 -21.79
C LYS A 29 -1.19 1.40 -21.15
N GLU A 30 -1.07 2.10 -20.03
CA GLU A 30 0.18 2.35 -19.36
C GLU A 30 -0.03 2.44 -17.84
N TYR A 31 0.72 1.65 -17.09
CA TYR A 31 0.78 1.71 -15.63
C TYR A 31 1.90 2.66 -15.20
N LEU A 32 1.60 3.49 -14.20
CA LEU A 32 2.59 4.31 -13.50
C LEU A 32 3.12 3.53 -12.30
N VAL A 33 4.43 3.42 -12.19
CA VAL A 33 5.11 2.71 -11.10
C VAL A 33 5.65 3.73 -10.10
N ALA A 34 5.09 3.71 -8.91
CA ALA A 34 5.36 4.65 -7.83
C ALA A 34 6.05 3.92 -6.65
N PRO A 35 7.38 3.85 -6.61
CA PRO A 35 8.10 3.07 -5.61
C PRO A 35 7.91 3.64 -4.20
N VAL A 36 7.82 2.71 -3.23
CA VAL A 36 7.57 3.03 -1.82
C VAL A 36 8.69 2.44 -0.95
N ARG A 37 9.13 3.21 0.03
CA ARG A 37 9.95 2.75 1.15
C ARG A 37 9.09 2.68 2.40
N VAL A 38 9.07 1.53 3.04
CA VAL A 38 8.30 1.28 4.25
C VAL A 38 9.22 1.29 5.46
N HIS A 39 8.83 2.02 6.50
CA HIS A 39 9.54 2.12 7.76
C HIS A 39 8.69 1.55 8.89
N LEU A 40 9.15 0.47 9.50
CA LEU A 40 8.59 -0.06 10.74
C LEU A 40 9.32 0.60 11.90
N LEU A 41 8.69 1.57 12.56
CA LEU A 41 9.32 2.25 13.70
C LEU A 41 9.29 1.34 14.93
N VAL A 42 10.47 0.98 15.43
CA VAL A 42 10.67 0.10 16.59
C VAL A 42 11.62 0.78 17.55
N THR A 43 11.09 1.38 18.59
CA THR A 43 11.89 2.18 19.53
C THR A 43 11.88 1.52 20.91
N LYS A 44 13.06 1.11 21.39
CA LYS A 44 13.22 0.47 22.70
C LYS A 44 12.65 1.35 23.81
N GLY A 45 11.82 0.78 24.69
CA GLY A 45 11.18 1.49 25.81
C GLY A 45 9.94 2.32 25.43
N GLU A 46 9.57 2.39 24.13
CA GLU A 46 8.42 3.16 23.64
C GLU A 46 7.37 2.25 22.99
N LEU A 47 6.62 1.51 23.81
CA LEU A 47 5.63 0.54 23.33
C LEU A 47 4.53 1.14 22.45
N ASN A 48 4.13 2.38 22.68
CA ASN A 48 3.11 3.05 21.87
C ASN A 48 3.65 3.62 20.54
N LEU A 49 4.95 3.83 20.47
CA LEU A 49 5.63 4.24 19.23
C LEU A 49 6.05 3.03 18.40
N THR A 50 6.39 1.92 19.06
CA THR A 50 6.81 0.68 18.40
C THR A 50 5.65 0.01 17.70
N THR A 51 5.74 -0.13 16.37
CA THR A 51 4.76 -0.90 15.57
C THR A 51 4.83 -2.39 15.89
N THR A 52 3.70 -3.06 15.74
CA THR A 52 3.58 -4.53 15.86
C THR A 52 3.61 -5.25 14.51
N LEU A 53 3.66 -4.49 13.41
CA LEU A 53 3.68 -5.06 12.06
C LEU A 53 5.02 -5.72 11.75
N GLU A 54 4.95 -6.80 10.98
CA GLU A 54 6.07 -7.57 10.46
C GLU A 54 6.10 -7.54 8.94
N GLU A 55 7.15 -8.09 8.32
CA GLU A 55 7.33 -8.14 6.87
C GLU A 55 6.13 -8.78 6.15
N LYS A 56 5.62 -9.90 6.68
CA LYS A 56 4.43 -10.59 6.15
C LYS A 56 3.18 -9.69 6.12
N ASP A 57 3.05 -8.79 7.12
CA ASP A 57 1.94 -7.85 7.18
C ASP A 57 2.09 -6.79 6.09
N ILE A 58 3.30 -6.31 5.84
CA ILE A 58 3.57 -5.31 4.80
C ILE A 58 3.28 -5.88 3.41
N THR A 59 3.66 -7.13 3.14
CA THR A 59 3.32 -7.82 1.90
C THR A 59 1.80 -7.81 1.69
N ARG A 60 1.03 -8.30 2.66
CA ARG A 60 -0.43 -8.34 2.64
C ARG A 60 -1.07 -6.94 2.51
N ILE A 61 -0.52 -5.95 3.24
CA ILE A 61 -1.00 -4.57 3.18
C ILE A 61 -0.82 -4.00 1.77
N PHE A 62 0.35 -4.16 1.17
CA PHE A 62 0.63 -3.59 -0.15
C PHE A 62 -0.02 -4.36 -1.29
N GLU A 63 -0.33 -5.64 -1.14
CA GLU A 63 -1.23 -6.34 -2.06
C GLU A 63 -2.61 -5.66 -2.13
N LYS A 64 -3.19 -5.31 -0.98
CA LYS A 64 -4.49 -4.60 -0.91
C LYS A 64 -4.38 -3.13 -1.37
N VAL A 65 -3.31 -2.43 -1.03
CA VAL A 65 -3.02 -1.07 -1.52
C VAL A 65 -2.92 -1.07 -3.05
N ASN A 66 -2.22 -2.04 -3.63
CA ASN A 66 -2.08 -2.19 -5.08
C ASN A 66 -3.40 -2.60 -5.74
N ARG A 67 -4.28 -3.35 -5.06
CA ARG A 67 -5.64 -3.60 -5.55
C ARG A 67 -6.42 -2.29 -5.69
N ILE A 68 -6.35 -1.39 -4.70
CA ILE A 68 -7.01 -0.08 -4.73
C ILE A 68 -6.46 0.78 -5.87
N TRP A 69 -5.15 1.00 -5.89
CA TRP A 69 -4.51 1.91 -6.85
C TRP A 69 -4.40 1.31 -8.26
N GLY A 70 -4.49 0.00 -8.40
CA GLY A 70 -4.63 -0.69 -9.69
C GLY A 70 -5.82 -0.17 -10.50
N HIS A 71 -6.93 0.20 -9.82
CA HIS A 71 -8.08 0.86 -10.47
C HIS A 71 -7.78 2.25 -11.03
N ALA A 72 -6.68 2.85 -10.62
CA ALA A 72 -6.17 4.10 -11.19
C ALA A 72 -4.97 3.88 -12.12
N GLY A 73 -4.58 2.63 -12.41
CA GLY A 73 -3.40 2.32 -13.21
C GLY A 73 -2.10 2.80 -12.57
N ILE A 74 -2.04 2.76 -11.24
CA ILE A 74 -0.86 3.09 -10.44
C ILE A 74 -0.46 1.84 -9.66
N HIS A 75 0.81 1.48 -9.73
CA HIS A 75 1.42 0.37 -8.98
C HIS A 75 2.45 0.89 -8.00
N LEU A 76 2.41 0.40 -6.77
CA LEU A 76 3.25 0.84 -5.65
C LEU A 76 4.11 -0.34 -5.16
N PRO A 77 5.24 -0.64 -5.81
CA PRO A 77 6.16 -1.65 -5.33
C PRO A 77 6.83 -1.19 -4.04
N VAL A 78 6.92 -2.09 -3.05
CA VAL A 78 7.75 -1.87 -1.87
C VAL A 78 9.19 -2.18 -2.24
N GLU A 79 9.99 -1.14 -2.47
CA GLU A 79 11.39 -1.25 -2.86
C GLU A 79 12.30 -1.57 -1.68
N GLN A 80 11.90 -1.09 -0.51
CA GLN A 80 12.66 -1.31 0.71
C GLN A 80 11.73 -1.33 1.92
N LEU A 81 11.93 -2.32 2.77
CA LEU A 81 11.34 -2.42 4.10
C LEU A 81 12.45 -2.28 5.13
N ILE A 82 12.31 -1.28 6.02
CA ILE A 82 13.32 -0.98 7.04
C ILE A 82 12.66 -1.04 8.42
N LYS A 83 13.23 -1.84 9.30
CA LYS A 83 12.88 -1.86 10.73
C LYS A 83 13.93 -1.06 11.49
N GLU A 84 13.54 0.08 12.03
CA GLU A 84 14.48 1.04 12.60
C GLU A 84 13.87 1.87 13.74
N PRO A 85 14.68 2.42 14.66
CA PRO A 85 14.19 3.29 15.71
C PRO A 85 13.75 4.65 15.14
N ALA A 86 12.78 5.28 15.81
CA ALA A 86 12.47 6.68 15.54
C ALA A 86 13.67 7.58 15.87
N GLU A 87 13.93 8.60 15.03
CA GLU A 87 15.04 9.54 15.21
C GLU A 87 14.94 10.34 16.52
N ASN A 88 13.75 10.84 16.85
CA ASN A 88 13.50 11.61 18.06
C ASN A 88 12.27 11.10 18.83
N PRO A 89 12.40 10.08 19.68
CA PRO A 89 11.29 9.56 20.49
C PRO A 89 10.71 10.60 21.46
N ASN A 90 11.48 11.60 21.89
CA ASN A 90 10.99 12.66 22.78
C ASN A 90 9.90 13.50 22.11
N ALA A 91 9.97 13.69 20.79
CA ALA A 91 8.90 14.38 20.07
C ALA A 91 7.55 13.65 20.23
N TYR A 92 7.55 12.32 20.27
CA TYR A 92 6.37 11.52 20.57
C TYR A 92 5.86 11.75 22.00
N ARG A 93 6.72 11.61 23.01
CA ARG A 93 6.35 11.77 24.43
C ARG A 93 5.70 13.12 24.71
N GLN A 94 6.25 14.18 24.12
CA GLN A 94 5.80 15.56 24.33
C GLN A 94 4.52 15.90 23.57
N ASN A 95 4.24 15.24 22.43
CA ASN A 95 3.24 15.73 21.49
C ASN A 95 2.18 14.71 21.07
N TYR A 96 2.17 13.47 21.60
CA TYR A 96 1.26 12.43 21.10
C TYR A 96 -0.24 12.78 21.24
N GLN A 97 -0.60 13.71 22.12
CA GLN A 97 -1.96 14.24 22.27
C GLN A 97 -2.20 15.53 21.46
N SER A 98 -1.17 16.09 20.84
CA SER A 98 -1.27 17.33 20.07
C SER A 98 -2.11 17.13 18.82
N ARG A 99 -2.98 18.11 18.52
CA ARG A 99 -3.71 18.17 17.25
C ARG A 99 -2.81 18.55 16.07
N ASN A 100 -1.68 19.22 16.32
CA ASN A 100 -0.69 19.54 15.30
C ASN A 100 0.22 18.32 15.08
N LEU A 101 -0.01 17.57 14.02
CA LEU A 101 0.70 16.32 13.72
C LEU A 101 2.08 16.52 13.07
N ARG A 102 2.52 17.76 12.83
CA ARG A 102 3.84 18.01 12.20
C ARG A 102 5.02 17.49 13.00
N TRP A 103 4.86 17.30 14.31
CA TRP A 103 5.86 16.67 15.17
C TRP A 103 6.25 15.25 14.73
N LEU A 104 5.35 14.52 14.04
CA LEU A 104 5.66 13.20 13.47
C LEU A 104 6.87 13.25 12.53
N LEU A 105 7.11 14.38 11.86
CA LEU A 105 8.29 14.54 11.00
C LEU A 105 9.61 14.43 11.77
N ALA A 106 9.64 14.70 13.07
CA ALA A 106 10.81 14.52 13.90
C ALA A 106 11.12 13.04 14.22
N LEU A 107 10.16 12.14 13.98
CA LEU A 107 10.35 10.70 14.15
C LEU A 107 11.08 10.06 12.97
N ARG A 108 11.11 10.73 11.82
CA ARG A 108 11.69 10.17 10.60
C ARG A 108 13.18 9.93 10.77
N PRO A 109 13.66 8.70 10.57
CA PRO A 109 15.08 8.39 10.59
C PRO A 109 15.85 9.18 9.50
N LYS A 110 17.15 9.38 9.70
CA LYS A 110 17.99 10.13 8.74
C LYS A 110 18.00 9.52 7.36
N THR A 111 17.96 8.19 7.29
CA THR A 111 17.89 7.40 6.06
C THR A 111 16.69 7.72 5.18
N SER A 112 15.58 8.22 5.78
CA SER A 112 14.34 8.55 5.10
C SER A 112 14.25 9.99 4.62
N ARG A 113 15.32 10.75 4.70
CA ARG A 113 15.33 12.15 4.27
C ARG A 113 15.68 12.34 2.79
N ALA A 114 15.87 11.23 2.07
CA ALA A 114 16.08 11.26 0.63
C ALA A 114 14.80 11.72 -0.09
N ASP A 115 14.93 12.59 -1.07
CA ASP A 115 13.81 13.13 -1.88
C ASP A 115 13.33 12.16 -2.97
N SER A 116 13.64 10.88 -2.83
CA SER A 116 13.22 9.82 -3.76
C SER A 116 12.25 8.87 -3.08
N TRP A 117 11.23 8.43 -3.82
CA TRP A 117 10.19 7.47 -3.41
C TRP A 117 9.23 8.02 -2.35
N PHE A 118 8.12 7.33 -2.15
CA PHE A 118 7.23 7.61 -1.02
C PHE A 118 7.73 6.90 0.23
N HIS A 119 7.69 7.59 1.37
CA HIS A 119 8.06 7.04 2.66
C HIS A 119 6.81 6.85 3.51
N VAL A 120 6.51 5.59 3.86
CA VAL A 120 5.39 5.22 4.73
C VAL A 120 5.92 4.72 6.06
N TYR A 121 5.58 5.40 7.15
CA TYR A 121 6.00 5.08 8.51
C TYR A 121 4.85 4.44 9.26
N TYR A 122 5.06 3.23 9.75
CA TYR A 122 4.12 2.56 10.62
C TYR A 122 4.57 2.70 12.08
N LEU A 123 3.64 3.14 12.94
CA LEU A 123 3.81 3.19 14.38
C LEU A 123 2.51 2.79 15.06
N LYS A 124 2.60 2.33 16.31
CA LYS A 124 1.47 1.71 16.99
C LYS A 124 0.34 2.69 17.27
N ARG A 125 0.62 3.91 17.74
CA ARG A 125 -0.41 4.81 18.23
C ARG A 125 -0.07 6.29 18.06
N PHE A 126 -1.01 7.05 17.52
CA PHE A 126 -1.06 8.51 17.51
C PHE A 126 -2.51 8.98 17.25
N GLY A 127 -2.76 10.29 17.26
CA GLY A 127 -4.10 10.88 17.36
C GLY A 127 -5.10 10.55 16.26
N VAL A 128 -4.64 10.15 15.07
CA VAL A 128 -5.48 9.79 13.91
C VAL A 128 -5.13 8.40 13.37
N ASN A 129 -5.85 7.90 12.36
CA ASN A 129 -5.52 6.61 11.74
C ASN A 129 -4.34 6.71 10.78
N GLY A 130 -4.24 7.81 10.04
CA GLY A 130 -3.15 8.11 9.14
C GLY A 130 -3.05 9.61 8.92
N VAL A 131 -1.92 10.06 8.38
CA VAL A 131 -1.69 11.45 7.97
C VAL A 131 -0.59 11.55 6.94
N TYR A 132 -0.85 12.30 5.87
CA TYR A 132 0.14 12.78 4.93
C TYR A 132 0.57 14.21 5.29
N ILE A 133 1.85 14.42 5.59
CA ILE A 133 2.40 15.73 6.00
C ILE A 133 3.30 16.32 4.90
N GLY A 134 2.96 16.11 3.65
CA GLY A 134 3.76 16.59 2.51
C GLY A 134 5.17 15.97 2.43
N ARG A 135 5.89 16.27 1.36
CA ARG A 135 7.29 15.84 1.13
C ARG A 135 7.66 14.48 1.71
N ASN A 136 6.91 13.43 1.32
CA ASN A 136 7.18 12.04 1.68
C ASN A 136 6.94 11.67 3.18
N GLY A 137 6.32 12.54 3.96
CA GLY A 137 5.96 12.25 5.36
C GLY A 137 4.57 11.63 5.48
N MET A 138 4.48 10.31 5.41
CA MET A 138 3.24 9.54 5.47
C MET A 138 3.28 8.62 6.68
N PHE A 139 2.38 8.82 7.64
CA PHE A 139 2.34 8.05 8.88
C PHE A 139 1.03 7.31 9.00
N VAL A 140 1.08 6.04 9.34
CA VAL A 140 -0.07 5.15 9.48
C VAL A 140 -0.01 4.44 10.82
N LYS A 141 -1.14 4.48 11.53
CA LYS A 141 -1.29 3.78 12.82
C LYS A 141 -1.62 2.32 12.59
N ASP A 142 -0.83 1.38 13.14
CA ASP A 142 -1.06 -0.05 13.01
C ASP A 142 -2.28 -0.57 13.78
N THR A 143 -2.81 0.24 14.69
CA THR A 143 -4.06 0.01 15.42
C THR A 143 -5.24 0.81 14.84
N ALA A 144 -5.19 1.17 13.56
CA ALA A 144 -6.22 1.92 12.88
C ALA A 144 -7.59 1.21 12.94
N ARG A 145 -8.67 1.99 13.06
CA ARG A 145 -10.05 1.50 13.05
C ARG A 145 -10.89 2.35 12.11
N LEU A 146 -11.72 1.71 11.33
CA LEU A 146 -12.62 2.35 10.37
C LEU A 146 -14.04 1.84 10.58
N ARG A 147 -15.01 2.70 10.30
CA ARG A 147 -16.42 2.30 10.22
C ARG A 147 -16.61 1.50 8.94
N GLY A 148 -17.13 0.27 9.06
CA GLY A 148 -17.46 -0.56 7.90
C GLY A 148 -18.52 0.08 7.02
N VAL A 149 -18.38 -0.05 5.72
CA VAL A 149 -19.40 0.25 4.72
C VAL A 149 -19.63 -0.98 3.85
N LYS A 150 -20.80 -1.06 3.19
CA LYS A 150 -21.08 -2.15 2.24
C LYS A 150 -20.00 -2.18 1.16
N ASP A 151 -19.47 -3.36 0.85
CA ASP A 151 -18.41 -3.60 -0.12
C ASP A 151 -17.10 -2.82 0.18
N GLY A 152 -16.92 -2.41 1.44
CA GLY A 152 -15.73 -1.72 1.91
C GLY A 152 -14.55 -2.67 2.08
N MET A 153 -13.36 -2.08 2.27
CA MET A 153 -12.14 -2.85 2.56
C MET A 153 -12.29 -3.57 3.91
N ASP A 154 -11.92 -4.83 3.93
CA ASP A 154 -12.00 -5.72 5.11
C ASP A 154 -10.97 -5.40 6.19
N GLU A 155 -9.96 -4.61 5.86
CA GLU A 155 -8.84 -4.29 6.74
C GLU A 155 -8.55 -2.78 6.76
N PRO A 156 -8.42 -2.15 7.96
CA PRO A 156 -8.21 -0.72 8.06
C PRO A 156 -6.87 -0.23 7.53
N ILE A 157 -5.76 -0.93 7.83
CA ILE A 157 -4.40 -0.42 7.57
C ILE A 157 -4.13 -0.24 6.06
N PRO A 158 -4.42 -1.20 5.18
CA PRO A 158 -4.26 -1.00 3.73
C PRO A 158 -5.08 0.17 3.20
N ARG A 159 -6.33 0.29 3.68
CA ARG A 159 -7.21 1.37 3.26
C ARG A 159 -6.71 2.73 3.72
N VAL A 160 -6.21 2.85 4.96
CA VAL A 160 -5.61 4.10 5.47
C VAL A 160 -4.35 4.43 4.68
N THR A 161 -3.47 3.46 4.47
CA THR A 161 -2.25 3.65 3.65
C THR A 161 -2.59 4.16 2.25
N ALA A 162 -3.57 3.56 1.58
CA ALA A 162 -4.01 3.99 0.25
C ALA A 162 -4.63 5.41 0.27
N HIS A 163 -5.34 5.78 1.33
CA HIS A 163 -5.90 7.12 1.53
C HIS A 163 -4.82 8.19 1.65
N GLU A 164 -3.79 7.95 2.46
CA GLU A 164 -2.68 8.90 2.61
C GLU A 164 -1.87 9.06 1.31
N LEU A 165 -1.72 7.98 0.54
CA LEU A 165 -1.17 8.04 -0.82
C LEU A 165 -2.06 8.87 -1.75
N GLY A 166 -3.37 8.86 -1.56
CA GLY A 166 -4.30 9.73 -2.28
C GLY A 166 -3.99 11.21 -2.07
N HIS A 167 -3.66 11.60 -0.85
CA HIS A 167 -3.22 12.97 -0.56
C HIS A 167 -1.88 13.29 -1.23
N ALA A 168 -0.95 12.33 -1.31
CA ALA A 168 0.30 12.49 -2.05
C ALA A 168 0.06 12.68 -3.56
N PHE A 169 -1.01 12.10 -4.09
CA PHE A 169 -1.51 12.32 -5.46
C PHE A 169 -2.51 13.47 -5.57
N THR A 170 -2.49 14.40 -4.61
CA THR A 170 -3.29 15.65 -4.57
C THR A 170 -4.80 15.48 -4.39
N LEU A 171 -5.29 14.29 -4.08
CA LEU A 171 -6.70 14.08 -3.82
C LEU A 171 -7.12 14.71 -2.48
N LYS A 172 -8.31 15.31 -2.46
CA LYS A 172 -8.90 15.91 -1.26
C LYS A 172 -9.94 14.98 -0.66
N HIS A 173 -10.26 15.18 0.63
CA HIS A 173 -11.35 14.45 1.29
C HIS A 173 -12.67 14.55 0.53
N ARG A 174 -13.49 13.49 0.66
CA ARG A 174 -14.84 13.36 0.07
C ARG A 174 -15.85 13.03 1.14
N GLN A 175 -17.13 13.30 0.84
CA GLN A 175 -18.24 12.97 1.74
C GLN A 175 -18.85 11.58 1.45
N SER A 176 -18.70 11.05 0.23
CA SER A 176 -19.22 9.71 -0.12
C SER A 176 -18.50 8.63 0.68
N VAL A 177 -19.22 7.90 1.51
CA VAL A 177 -18.67 6.92 2.46
C VAL A 177 -17.99 5.72 1.80
N THR A 178 -18.32 5.42 0.54
CA THR A 178 -17.68 4.34 -0.25
C THR A 178 -16.38 4.77 -0.93
N ASN A 179 -16.14 6.10 -0.99
CA ASN A 179 -14.96 6.66 -1.64
C ASN A 179 -13.69 6.48 -0.78
N LEU A 180 -12.57 6.22 -1.43
CA LEU A 180 -11.25 6.12 -0.78
C LEU A 180 -10.91 7.38 0.03
N MET A 181 -11.30 8.56 -0.45
CA MET A 181 -10.98 9.82 0.21
C MET A 181 -11.98 10.24 1.29
N ALA A 182 -12.97 9.39 1.63
CA ALA A 182 -13.83 9.63 2.79
C ALA A 182 -13.10 9.34 4.10
N SER A 183 -13.23 10.23 5.08
CA SER A 183 -12.56 10.05 6.38
C SER A 183 -13.27 9.01 7.23
N GLY A 184 -12.51 8.12 7.88
CA GLY A 184 -12.99 7.22 8.92
C GLY A 184 -13.87 6.06 8.46
N THR A 185 -14.00 5.80 7.16
CA THR A 185 -14.78 4.69 6.60
C THR A 185 -13.89 3.68 5.86
N SER A 186 -14.43 2.47 5.64
CA SER A 186 -13.73 1.41 4.89
C SER A 186 -13.93 1.50 3.37
N GLY A 187 -14.57 2.58 2.85
CA GLY A 187 -14.74 2.80 1.42
C GLY A 187 -13.40 2.96 0.70
N TRP A 188 -13.31 2.45 -0.52
CA TRP A 188 -12.04 2.39 -1.26
C TRP A 188 -12.16 2.69 -2.76
N THR A 189 -13.33 3.11 -3.22
CA THR A 189 -13.56 3.44 -4.63
C THR A 189 -13.01 4.83 -4.97
N LEU A 190 -12.59 5.01 -6.22
CA LEU A 190 -12.26 6.29 -6.83
C LEU A 190 -13.16 6.53 -8.02
N ASN A 191 -13.59 7.77 -8.24
CA ASN A 191 -14.29 8.14 -9.47
C ASN A 191 -13.31 8.53 -10.59
N GLU A 192 -13.80 8.66 -11.82
CA GLU A 192 -12.97 8.95 -13.00
C GLU A 192 -12.17 10.26 -12.87
N ALA A 193 -12.78 11.30 -12.29
CA ALA A 193 -12.10 12.59 -12.10
C ALA A 193 -10.94 12.46 -11.10
N GLU A 194 -11.12 11.69 -10.03
CA GLU A 194 -10.07 11.39 -9.05
C GLU A 194 -8.95 10.54 -9.66
N ILE A 195 -9.30 9.53 -10.44
CA ILE A 195 -8.33 8.71 -11.18
C ILE A 195 -7.50 9.59 -12.11
N LYS A 196 -8.16 10.43 -12.92
CA LYS A 196 -7.47 11.38 -13.81
C LYS A 196 -6.55 12.33 -13.04
N GLN A 197 -7.05 12.90 -11.93
CA GLN A 197 -6.27 13.81 -11.07
C GLN A 197 -5.04 13.11 -10.49
N ALA A 198 -5.22 11.92 -9.89
CA ALA A 198 -4.14 11.15 -9.29
C ALA A 198 -3.06 10.78 -10.31
N ARG A 199 -3.45 10.29 -11.49
CA ARG A 199 -2.52 9.98 -12.58
C ARG A 199 -1.76 11.20 -13.08
N THR A 200 -2.45 12.34 -13.23
CA THR A 200 -1.81 13.61 -13.64
C THR A 200 -0.80 14.08 -12.59
N ALA A 201 -1.12 13.94 -11.30
CA ALA A 201 -0.21 14.28 -10.22
C ALA A 201 0.99 13.32 -10.17
N ALA A 202 0.74 12.02 -10.28
CA ALA A 202 1.79 11.00 -10.32
C ALA A 202 2.79 11.22 -11.46
N GLY A 203 2.30 11.54 -12.65
CA GLY A 203 3.15 11.82 -13.83
C GLY A 203 4.06 13.05 -13.71
N LYS A 204 3.84 13.90 -12.70
CA LYS A 204 4.72 15.06 -12.39
C LYS A 204 5.80 14.74 -11.36
N ILE A 205 5.77 13.58 -10.74
CA ILE A 205 6.71 13.17 -9.71
C ILE A 205 7.89 12.48 -10.36
N LYS A 206 9.11 13.03 -10.17
CA LYS A 206 10.33 12.63 -10.87
C LYS A 206 10.72 11.14 -10.77
N TRP A 207 10.36 10.47 -9.68
CA TRP A 207 10.70 9.05 -9.45
C TRP A 207 9.57 8.09 -9.82
N ILE A 208 8.48 8.59 -10.38
CA ILE A 208 7.41 7.77 -10.92
C ILE A 208 7.61 7.65 -12.42
N SER A 209 7.70 6.43 -12.90
CA SER A 209 7.92 6.15 -14.31
C SER A 209 6.85 5.21 -14.87
N PRO A 210 6.54 5.32 -16.16
CA PRO A 210 5.73 4.33 -16.86
C PRO A 210 6.37 2.94 -16.83
N ALA A 211 5.57 1.90 -16.67
CA ALA A 211 6.05 0.51 -16.64
C ALA A 211 6.83 0.13 -17.92
N GLY A 212 6.40 0.64 -19.08
CA GLY A 212 7.09 0.42 -20.35
C GLY A 212 8.50 1.03 -20.41
N GLU A 213 8.71 2.19 -19.77
CA GLU A 213 10.05 2.80 -19.70
C GLU A 213 10.96 2.00 -18.77
N ILE A 214 10.46 1.59 -17.60
CA ILE A 214 11.21 0.73 -16.67
C ILE A 214 11.59 -0.59 -17.35
N LEU A 215 10.70 -1.19 -18.14
CA LEU A 215 11.01 -2.41 -18.88
C LEU A 215 12.12 -2.20 -19.91
N LYS A 216 12.09 -1.09 -20.66
CA LYS A 216 13.13 -0.74 -21.62
C LYS A 216 14.49 -0.59 -20.93
N GLU A 217 14.53 0.11 -19.79
CA GLU A 217 15.74 0.28 -19.00
C GLU A 217 16.27 -1.07 -18.49
N ALA A 218 15.38 -1.92 -17.93
CA ALA A 218 15.74 -3.25 -17.47
C ALA A 218 16.34 -4.12 -18.60
N ASP A 219 15.73 -4.07 -19.80
CA ASP A 219 16.22 -4.78 -20.98
C ASP A 219 17.61 -4.27 -21.43
N ALA A 220 17.85 -2.96 -21.35
CA ALA A 220 19.14 -2.36 -21.68
C ALA A 220 20.24 -2.80 -20.69
N LEU A 221 19.95 -2.75 -19.39
CA LEU A 221 20.85 -3.22 -18.34
C LEU A 221 21.18 -4.72 -18.47
N HIS A 222 20.14 -5.52 -18.78
CA HIS A 222 20.34 -6.95 -19.01
C HIS A 222 21.28 -7.23 -20.18
N LYS A 223 21.14 -6.50 -21.32
CA LYS A 223 22.03 -6.61 -22.48
C LYS A 223 23.47 -6.19 -22.13
N GLN A 224 23.67 -5.25 -21.20
CA GLN A 224 24.97 -4.81 -20.71
C GLN A 224 25.60 -5.78 -19.70
N GLY A 225 24.95 -6.90 -19.36
CA GLY A 225 25.42 -7.85 -18.35
C GLY A 225 25.16 -7.43 -16.90
N LYS A 226 24.52 -6.29 -16.67
CA LYS A 226 24.16 -5.77 -15.35
C LYS A 226 22.93 -6.48 -14.78
N LYS A 227 23.04 -7.81 -14.59
CA LYS A 227 21.89 -8.68 -14.27
C LYS A 227 21.18 -8.32 -12.97
N LYS A 228 21.91 -7.96 -11.91
CA LYS A 228 21.29 -7.59 -10.60
C LYS A 228 20.45 -6.33 -10.69
N GLU A 229 20.93 -5.31 -11.40
CA GLU A 229 20.22 -4.04 -11.61
C GLU A 229 18.97 -4.27 -12.48
N ALA A 230 19.10 -5.02 -13.58
CA ALA A 230 17.99 -5.41 -14.43
C ALA A 230 16.90 -6.19 -13.66
N ALA A 231 17.29 -7.18 -12.84
CA ALA A 231 16.37 -7.97 -12.04
C ALA A 231 15.60 -7.09 -11.02
N ALA A 232 16.24 -6.08 -10.43
CA ALA A 232 15.55 -5.14 -9.55
C ALA A 232 14.44 -4.38 -10.28
N LEU A 233 14.69 -3.88 -11.48
CA LEU A 233 13.69 -3.19 -12.30
C LEU A 233 12.59 -4.14 -12.79
N TYR A 234 12.91 -5.36 -13.21
CA TYR A 234 11.88 -6.36 -13.57
C TYR A 234 10.95 -6.65 -12.40
N ARG A 235 11.46 -6.79 -11.16
CA ARG A 235 10.63 -7.01 -9.97
C ARG A 235 9.63 -5.89 -9.73
N ARG A 236 10.00 -4.63 -9.96
CA ARG A 236 9.07 -3.47 -9.84
C ARG A 236 7.83 -3.64 -10.71
N ILE A 237 7.97 -4.21 -11.89
CA ILE A 237 6.89 -4.37 -12.86
C ILE A 237 6.16 -5.70 -12.65
N ALA A 238 6.88 -6.76 -12.27
CA ALA A 238 6.33 -8.11 -12.11
C ALA A 238 5.15 -8.16 -11.11
N GLY A 239 5.12 -7.25 -10.14
CA GLY A 239 4.04 -7.10 -9.16
C GLY A 239 2.77 -6.42 -9.68
N ILE A 240 2.74 -5.88 -10.91
CA ILE A 240 1.53 -5.27 -11.47
C ILE A 240 0.45 -6.35 -11.62
N PRO A 241 -0.75 -6.17 -11.03
CA PRO A 241 -1.74 -7.24 -10.91
C PRO A 241 -2.45 -7.60 -12.23
N LEU A 242 -2.26 -6.83 -13.28
CA LEU A 242 -2.89 -7.04 -14.57
C LEU A 242 -1.98 -7.73 -15.59
N HIS A 243 -2.59 -8.50 -16.49
CA HIS A 243 -1.92 -9.12 -17.63
C HIS A 243 -1.64 -8.07 -18.73
N CYS A 244 -0.64 -7.22 -18.49
CA CYS A 244 -0.08 -6.44 -19.57
C CYS A 244 1.15 -7.16 -20.15
N PRO A 245 1.48 -6.98 -21.43
CA PRO A 245 2.65 -7.61 -22.06
C PRO A 245 3.95 -7.35 -21.28
N GLU A 246 4.09 -6.17 -20.70
CA GLU A 246 5.22 -5.76 -19.86
C GLU A 246 5.33 -6.62 -18.61
N THR A 247 4.21 -6.86 -17.90
CA THR A 247 4.18 -7.68 -16.68
C THR A 247 4.56 -9.14 -16.95
N ALA A 248 3.98 -9.74 -18.00
CA ALA A 248 4.28 -11.12 -18.37
C ALA A 248 5.77 -11.31 -18.70
N ARG A 249 6.36 -10.34 -19.41
CA ARG A 249 7.77 -10.33 -19.79
C ARG A 249 8.68 -10.11 -18.59
N ALA A 250 8.31 -9.21 -17.69
CA ALA A 250 9.05 -8.93 -16.48
C ALA A 250 9.07 -10.13 -15.53
N LYS A 251 7.93 -10.79 -15.29
CA LYS A 251 7.85 -12.02 -14.47
C LYS A 251 8.82 -13.08 -14.96
N LYS A 252 8.81 -13.38 -16.27
CA LYS A 252 9.71 -14.38 -16.87
C LYS A 252 11.20 -14.06 -16.68
N ARG A 253 11.57 -12.80 -16.45
CA ARG A 253 12.96 -12.33 -16.33
C ARG A 253 13.38 -12.01 -14.90
N ALA A 254 12.44 -11.77 -13.99
CA ALA A 254 12.73 -11.50 -12.57
C ALA A 254 13.27 -12.73 -11.84
N ASP A 255 12.88 -13.94 -12.30
CA ASP A 255 13.23 -15.25 -11.71
C ASP A 255 14.51 -15.86 -12.30
N ARG A 256 15.20 -15.17 -13.20
CA ARG A 256 16.45 -15.59 -13.87
C ARG A 256 17.66 -14.79 -13.40
#